data_30d0fb35961d5fab4ec464be1d74a669
#
_entry.id   30d0fb35961d5fab4ec464be1d74a669
#
_cell.length_a   1.000
_cell.length_b   1.000
_cell.length_c   1.000
_cell.angle_alpha   90.00
_cell.angle_beta   90.00
_cell.angle_gamma   90.00
#
_symmetry.space_group_name_H-M   'P 1'
#
loop_
_entity.id
_entity.type
_entity.pdbx_description
1 polymer ?
#
loop_
_entity_poly.entity_id
_entity_poly.type
_entity_poly.pdbx_seq_one_letter_code
_entity_poly.pdbx_strand_id
1 'polypeptide(L)'
;MTEKLYYADSHLFAFDAEVLTCREGKRGFEIVLDRTAFFPEGGGQSADTGRIGEARVLDVHERGGEILHYCDRALAPGRYDCELDRERRLRRMQNHSGEHVFSGIAHQKFGVENVGFHMADDCMTIDFDKELDFDQLSEVEYEANLAVRANAPVRAYFPNAAELASLAYRSKKELDGAVRIVEIAGVD
;
A
#
# COMPACT_ATOMS: atom_id res chain seq x y z
N MET A 1 16.76 11.29 4.27
CA MET A 1 15.41 10.85 3.82
C MET A 1 15.55 9.42 3.36
N THR A 2 14.73 8.51 3.82
CA THR A 2 14.77 7.08 3.45
C THR A 2 14.33 6.89 1.99
N GLU A 3 15.10 6.17 1.17
CA GLU A 3 14.70 5.79 -0.17
C GLU A 3 13.59 4.73 -0.10
N LYS A 4 12.49 4.94 -0.84
CA LYS A 4 11.29 4.08 -0.82
C LYS A 4 11.32 3.08 -1.97
N LEU A 5 11.98 1.92 -1.78
CA LEU A 5 12.16 0.89 -2.80
C LEU A 5 10.84 0.29 -3.29
N TYR A 6 9.81 0.24 -2.44
CA TYR A 6 8.50 -0.30 -2.77
C TYR A 6 7.74 0.48 -3.87
N TYR A 7 8.17 1.70 -4.21
CA TYR A 7 7.64 2.42 -5.35
C TYR A 7 8.23 1.97 -6.68
N ALA A 8 9.48 1.50 -6.67
CA ALA A 8 10.15 0.97 -7.86
C ALA A 8 9.75 -0.50 -8.11
N ASP A 9 9.72 -1.31 -7.05
CA ASP A 9 9.32 -2.71 -7.12
C ASP A 9 8.53 -3.13 -5.88
N SER A 10 7.21 -3.33 -6.06
CA SER A 10 6.32 -3.80 -4.99
C SER A 10 6.56 -5.27 -4.59
N HIS A 11 7.24 -6.06 -5.43
CA HIS A 11 7.59 -7.46 -5.20
C HIS A 11 9.01 -7.65 -4.65
N LEU A 12 9.68 -6.60 -4.26
CA LEU A 12 10.98 -6.68 -3.60
C LEU A 12 10.80 -7.15 -2.14
N PHE A 13 11.04 -8.43 -1.87
CA PHE A 13 10.87 -9.03 -0.55
C PHE A 13 12.15 -9.16 0.25
N ALA A 14 13.32 -9.03 -0.40
CA ALA A 14 14.62 -9.07 0.24
C ALA A 14 15.51 -7.98 -0.35
N PHE A 15 16.22 -7.26 0.52
CA PHE A 15 17.12 -6.18 0.15
C PHE A 15 18.16 -5.98 1.25
N ASP A 16 19.17 -5.20 1.00
CA ASP A 16 20.12 -4.77 2.01
C ASP A 16 19.97 -3.28 2.28
N ALA A 17 20.16 -2.86 3.52
CA ALA A 17 20.09 -1.46 3.92
C ALA A 17 21.06 -1.15 5.07
N GLU A 18 21.40 0.13 5.20
CA GLU A 18 22.19 0.65 6.29
C GLU A 18 21.28 1.20 7.40
N VAL A 19 21.50 0.76 8.64
CA VAL A 19 20.89 1.33 9.83
C VAL A 19 21.53 2.68 10.11
N LEU A 20 20.79 3.76 9.91
CA LEU A 20 21.23 5.13 10.16
C LEU A 20 21.08 5.53 11.62
N THR A 21 19.94 5.18 12.22
CA THR A 21 19.65 5.44 13.62
C THR A 21 18.88 4.27 14.24
N CYS A 22 19.11 4.05 15.54
CA CYS A 22 18.34 3.14 16.37
C CYS A 22 18.12 3.82 17.72
N ARG A 23 16.87 3.95 18.15
CA ARG A 23 16.48 4.60 19.41
C ARG A 23 15.50 3.70 20.15
N GLU A 24 15.64 3.65 21.47
CA GLU A 24 14.64 2.99 22.31
C GLU A 24 13.37 3.87 22.38
N GLY A 25 12.20 3.27 22.16
CA GLY A 25 10.91 3.91 22.17
C GLY A 25 9.88 3.14 23.01
N LYS A 26 8.67 3.63 23.08
CA LYS A 26 7.58 3.00 23.88
C LYS A 26 7.16 1.62 23.36
N ARG A 27 7.42 1.31 22.10
CA ARG A 27 7.00 0.07 21.42
C ARG A 27 8.20 -0.83 21.05
N GLY A 28 9.33 -0.69 21.72
CA GLY A 28 10.59 -1.33 21.37
C GLY A 28 11.58 -0.36 20.77
N PHE A 29 12.26 -0.73 19.70
CA PHE A 29 13.28 0.09 19.07
C PHE A 29 12.79 0.69 17.77
N GLU A 30 12.98 2.00 17.60
CA GLU A 30 12.70 2.73 16.38
C GLU A 30 13.96 2.79 15.52
N ILE A 31 13.94 2.13 14.38
CA ILE A 31 15.08 2.02 13.45
C ILE A 31 14.77 2.79 12.17
N VAL A 32 15.71 3.64 11.76
CA VAL A 32 15.66 4.35 10.46
C VAL A 32 16.74 3.76 9.55
N LEU A 33 16.35 3.41 8.33
CA LEU A 33 17.21 2.89 7.28
C LEU A 33 17.49 3.97 6.21
N ASP A 34 18.62 3.82 5.50
CA ASP A 34 18.93 4.61 4.29
C ASP A 34 17.90 4.36 3.18
N ARG A 35 17.44 3.12 3.03
CA ARG A 35 16.42 2.67 2.06
C ARG A 35 15.58 1.55 2.64
N THR A 36 14.34 1.40 2.13
CA THR A 36 13.43 0.36 2.63
C THR A 36 12.42 -0.11 1.58
N ALA A 37 12.18 -1.42 1.57
CA ALA A 37 11.05 -2.03 0.88
C ALA A 37 9.84 -2.26 1.81
N PHE A 38 9.97 -2.05 3.13
CA PHE A 38 8.85 -2.14 4.07
C PHE A 38 7.86 -1.01 3.83
N PHE A 39 6.61 -1.35 3.49
CA PHE A 39 5.53 -0.38 3.29
C PHE A 39 4.99 0.08 4.65
N PRO A 40 4.94 1.38 4.94
CA PRO A 40 4.42 1.91 6.19
C PRO A 40 2.89 1.82 6.24
N GLU A 41 2.33 1.80 7.45
CA GLU A 41 0.89 1.93 7.64
C GLU A 41 0.38 3.24 7.03
N GLY A 42 -0.69 3.14 6.26
CA GLY A 42 -1.32 4.30 5.64
C GLY A 42 -2.47 3.93 4.71
N GLY A 43 -3.41 4.86 4.53
CA GLY A 43 -4.51 4.69 3.58
C GLY A 43 -5.45 3.51 3.87
N GLY A 44 -5.57 3.08 5.12
CA GLY A 44 -6.37 1.91 5.52
C GLY A 44 -5.63 0.57 5.41
N GLN A 45 -4.39 0.56 4.90
CA GLN A 45 -3.52 -0.60 4.86
C GLN A 45 -2.59 -0.63 6.06
N SER A 46 -2.52 -1.73 6.79
CA SER A 46 -1.54 -1.92 7.86
C SER A 46 -0.14 -2.19 7.30
N ALA A 47 0.87 -1.85 8.11
CA ALA A 47 2.27 -1.96 7.75
C ALA A 47 2.73 -3.39 7.42
N ASP A 48 3.83 -3.47 6.68
CA ASP A 48 4.57 -4.72 6.54
C ASP A 48 5.27 -5.11 7.83
N THR A 49 5.54 -6.40 7.93
CA THR A 49 6.39 -7.02 8.95
C THR A 49 7.53 -7.79 8.30
N GLY A 50 8.51 -8.22 9.10
CA GLY A 50 9.66 -8.98 8.61
C GLY A 50 10.86 -8.88 9.51
N ARG A 51 12.07 -8.77 8.95
CA ARG A 51 13.33 -8.70 9.71
C ARG A 51 14.33 -7.72 9.10
N ILE A 52 15.11 -7.10 9.97
CA ILE A 52 16.33 -6.35 9.67
C ILE A 52 17.45 -7.06 10.44
N GLY A 53 18.29 -7.84 9.75
CA GLY A 53 19.22 -8.74 10.41
C GLY A 53 18.49 -9.67 11.38
N GLU A 54 18.85 -9.60 12.68
CA GLU A 54 18.21 -10.39 13.74
C GLU A 54 16.98 -9.71 14.38
N ALA A 55 16.75 -8.42 14.12
CA ALA A 55 15.64 -7.69 14.67
C ALA A 55 14.34 -7.96 13.87
N ARG A 56 13.25 -8.31 14.59
CA ARG A 56 11.94 -8.44 13.97
C ARG A 56 11.27 -7.07 13.83
N VAL A 57 10.83 -6.75 12.63
CA VAL A 57 10.00 -5.57 12.34
C VAL A 57 8.55 -5.91 12.69
N LEU A 58 8.01 -5.22 13.66
CA LEU A 58 6.66 -5.42 14.19
C LEU A 58 5.65 -4.46 13.57
N ASP A 59 6.12 -3.26 13.20
CA ASP A 59 5.29 -2.18 12.66
C ASP A 59 6.17 -1.19 11.88
N VAL A 60 5.58 -0.43 10.94
CA VAL A 60 6.29 0.58 10.16
C VAL A 60 5.41 1.80 9.97
N HIS A 61 5.93 3.00 10.26
CA HIS A 61 5.22 4.26 10.06
C HIS A 61 6.07 5.31 9.33
N GLU A 62 5.41 6.20 8.61
CA GLU A 62 6.06 7.37 8.05
C GLU A 62 5.79 8.58 8.94
N ARG A 63 6.85 9.29 9.35
CA ARG A 63 6.77 10.54 10.11
C ARG A 63 7.79 11.55 9.59
N GLY A 64 7.30 12.72 9.16
CA GLY A 64 8.18 13.78 8.70
C GLY A 64 9.09 13.41 7.52
N GLY A 65 8.67 12.48 6.67
CA GLY A 65 9.44 11.99 5.52
C GLY A 65 10.47 10.91 5.87
N GLU A 66 10.55 10.46 7.14
CA GLU A 66 11.34 9.32 7.56
C GLU A 66 10.45 8.09 7.75
N ILE A 67 10.98 6.91 7.40
CA ILE A 67 10.31 5.64 7.65
C ILE A 67 10.89 5.03 8.92
N LEU A 68 10.04 4.90 9.94
CA LEU A 68 10.36 4.33 11.25
C LEU A 68 9.95 2.87 11.30
N HIS A 69 10.91 1.98 11.49
CA HIS A 69 10.69 0.55 11.68
C HIS A 69 10.70 0.25 13.18
N TYR A 70 9.57 -0.22 13.73
CA TYR A 70 9.43 -0.61 15.14
C TYR A 70 9.87 -2.05 15.28
N CYS A 71 10.96 -2.26 16.01
CA CYS A 71 11.61 -3.56 16.14
C CYS A 71 11.65 -4.07 17.58
N ASP A 72 11.73 -5.39 17.72
CA ASP A 72 11.80 -6.09 19.03
C ASP A 72 13.14 -5.93 19.74
N ARG A 73 14.21 -5.52 19.02
CA ARG A 73 15.56 -5.35 19.59
C ARG A 73 16.34 -4.24 18.89
N ALA A 74 17.36 -3.74 19.57
CA ALA A 74 18.28 -2.76 19.03
C ALA A 74 19.22 -3.35 17.97
N LEU A 75 19.59 -2.53 17.01
CA LEU A 75 20.69 -2.80 16.07
C LEU A 75 21.73 -1.68 16.15
N ALA A 76 23.00 -2.03 16.06
CA ALA A 76 24.06 -1.05 15.89
C ALA A 76 24.00 -0.43 14.47
N PRO A 77 24.53 0.79 14.27
CA PRO A 77 24.76 1.31 12.92
C PRO A 77 25.57 0.31 12.08
N GLY A 78 25.15 0.09 10.84
CA GLY A 78 25.79 -0.87 9.95
C GLY A 78 24.83 -1.40 8.87
N ARG A 79 25.35 -2.23 7.97
CA ARG A 79 24.59 -2.81 6.86
C ARG A 79 24.00 -4.16 7.26
N TYR A 80 22.74 -4.35 6.95
CA TYR A 80 21.97 -5.54 7.29
C TYR A 80 21.16 -6.04 6.11
N ASP A 81 21.05 -7.35 6.01
CA ASP A 81 20.05 -7.98 5.15
C ASP A 81 18.66 -7.78 5.75
N CYS A 82 17.72 -7.39 4.91
CA CYS A 82 16.34 -7.11 5.26
C CYS A 82 15.43 -8.07 4.50
N GLU A 83 14.45 -8.64 5.18
CA GLU A 83 13.49 -9.57 4.58
C GLU A 83 12.07 -9.25 5.07
N LEU A 84 11.15 -9.08 4.13
CA LEU A 84 9.74 -8.88 4.41
C LEU A 84 9.04 -10.23 4.64
N ASP A 85 8.00 -10.21 5.46
CA ASP A 85 6.99 -11.26 5.46
C ASP A 85 6.28 -11.28 4.09
N ARG A 86 6.76 -12.16 3.22
CA ARG A 86 6.31 -12.27 1.84
C ARG A 86 4.82 -12.59 1.73
N GLU A 87 4.33 -13.49 2.56
CA GLU A 87 2.93 -13.91 2.52
C GLU A 87 2.01 -12.75 2.92
N ARG A 88 2.35 -12.05 4.00
CA ARG A 88 1.64 -10.84 4.44
C ARG A 88 1.63 -9.76 3.36
N ARG A 89 2.77 -9.45 2.75
CA ARG A 89 2.88 -8.45 1.68
C ARG A 89 2.01 -8.84 0.48
N LEU A 90 2.09 -10.07 -0.01
CA LEU A 90 1.30 -10.53 -1.17
C LEU A 90 -0.20 -10.43 -0.87
N ARG A 91 -0.64 -10.86 0.31
CA ARG A 91 -2.04 -10.75 0.72
C ARG A 91 -2.50 -9.28 0.74
N ARG A 92 -1.68 -8.37 1.28
CA ARG A 92 -1.98 -6.93 1.29
C ARG A 92 -2.11 -6.36 -0.12
N MET A 93 -1.19 -6.70 -1.00
CA MET A 93 -1.22 -6.27 -2.39
C MET A 93 -2.46 -6.78 -3.13
N GLN A 94 -2.81 -8.06 -2.94
CA GLN A 94 -4.00 -8.66 -3.54
C GLN A 94 -5.28 -7.98 -3.03
N ASN A 95 -5.41 -7.79 -1.73
CA ASN A 95 -6.58 -7.14 -1.13
C ASN A 95 -6.70 -5.69 -1.58
N HIS A 96 -5.60 -4.94 -1.61
CA HIS A 96 -5.60 -3.54 -2.04
C HIS A 96 -6.00 -3.40 -3.52
N SER A 97 -5.41 -4.23 -4.39
CA SER A 97 -5.80 -4.26 -5.81
C SER A 97 -7.25 -4.72 -5.99
N GLY A 98 -7.70 -5.71 -5.21
CA GLY A 98 -9.08 -6.17 -5.21
C GLY A 98 -10.08 -5.08 -4.80
N GLU A 99 -9.72 -4.28 -3.80
CA GLU A 99 -10.52 -3.10 -3.40
C GLU A 99 -10.67 -2.11 -4.56
N HIS A 100 -9.58 -1.74 -5.22
CA HIS A 100 -9.62 -0.82 -6.35
C HIS A 100 -10.42 -1.37 -7.53
N VAL A 101 -10.29 -2.65 -7.85
CA VAL A 101 -11.11 -3.32 -8.88
C VAL A 101 -12.57 -3.24 -8.51
N PHE A 102 -12.93 -3.61 -7.28
CA PHE A 102 -14.32 -3.64 -6.82
C PHE A 102 -14.93 -2.23 -6.80
N SER A 103 -14.24 -1.27 -6.17
CA SER A 103 -14.72 0.11 -6.05
C SER A 103 -14.77 0.84 -7.39
N GLY A 104 -13.83 0.55 -8.31
CA GLY A 104 -13.83 1.10 -9.67
C GLY A 104 -15.05 0.65 -10.46
N ILE A 105 -15.35 -0.64 -10.44
CA ILE A 105 -16.55 -1.19 -11.12
C ILE A 105 -17.83 -0.68 -10.48
N ALA A 106 -17.92 -0.64 -9.14
CA ALA A 106 -19.07 -0.10 -8.44
C ALA A 106 -19.33 1.37 -8.81
N HIS A 107 -18.28 2.18 -8.90
CA HIS A 107 -18.35 3.55 -9.36
C HIS A 107 -18.85 3.65 -10.82
N GLN A 108 -18.27 2.90 -11.74
CA GLN A 108 -18.63 2.92 -13.15
C GLN A 108 -20.10 2.52 -13.38
N LYS A 109 -20.61 1.52 -12.66
CA LYS A 109 -21.95 0.98 -12.86
C LYS A 109 -23.04 1.77 -12.13
N PHE A 110 -22.76 2.17 -10.90
CA PHE A 110 -23.78 2.71 -9.99
C PHE A 110 -23.50 4.13 -9.52
N GLY A 111 -22.37 4.73 -9.91
CA GLY A 111 -22.01 6.10 -9.54
C GLY A 111 -21.84 6.26 -8.02
N VAL A 112 -21.37 5.23 -7.34
CA VAL A 112 -21.06 5.27 -5.90
C VAL A 112 -19.60 5.60 -5.68
N GLU A 113 -19.29 6.31 -4.59
CA GLU A 113 -17.93 6.67 -4.23
C GLU A 113 -17.44 5.85 -3.02
N ASN A 114 -16.25 5.32 -3.10
CA ASN A 114 -15.57 4.74 -1.95
C ASN A 114 -15.15 5.86 -0.98
N VAL A 115 -15.78 5.92 0.18
CA VAL A 115 -15.52 6.92 1.23
C VAL A 115 -14.73 6.37 2.41
N GLY A 116 -14.60 5.06 2.52
CA GLY A 116 -13.85 4.38 3.58
C GLY A 116 -13.25 3.06 3.14
N PHE A 117 -12.07 2.75 3.66
CA PHE A 117 -11.38 1.48 3.43
C PHE A 117 -10.60 1.07 4.66
N HIS A 118 -10.75 -0.17 5.07
CA HIS A 118 -9.95 -0.75 6.13
C HIS A 118 -9.58 -2.19 5.81
N MET A 119 -8.30 -2.52 5.98
CA MET A 119 -7.74 -3.84 5.73
C MET A 119 -7.28 -4.49 7.04
N ALA A 120 -8.03 -5.46 7.51
CA ALA A 120 -7.64 -6.34 8.63
C ALA A 120 -6.83 -7.56 8.11
N ASP A 121 -6.51 -8.49 9.00
CA ASP A 121 -5.73 -9.66 8.62
C ASP A 121 -6.56 -10.73 7.89
N ASP A 122 -7.84 -10.80 8.17
CA ASP A 122 -8.80 -11.81 7.67
C ASP A 122 -9.82 -11.26 6.68
N CYS A 123 -10.06 -9.95 6.69
CA CYS A 123 -11.03 -9.32 5.81
C CYS A 123 -10.63 -7.88 5.47
N MET A 124 -11.33 -7.31 4.50
CA MET A 124 -11.31 -5.88 4.23
C MET A 124 -12.75 -5.35 4.19
N THR A 125 -12.93 -4.09 4.56
CA THR A 125 -14.21 -3.39 4.44
C THR A 125 -14.07 -2.19 3.52
N ILE A 126 -15.12 -1.94 2.74
CA ILE A 126 -15.24 -0.79 1.86
C ILE A 126 -16.54 -0.09 2.22
N ASP A 127 -16.47 1.20 2.50
CA ASP A 127 -17.65 2.02 2.77
C ASP A 127 -17.96 2.87 1.53
N PHE A 128 -19.20 2.80 1.06
CA PHE A 128 -19.69 3.63 -0.05
C PHE A 128 -20.57 4.77 0.45
N ASP A 129 -20.61 5.85 -0.32
CA ASP A 129 -21.45 7.03 -0.06
C ASP A 129 -22.94 6.78 -0.26
N LYS A 130 -23.30 5.68 -0.92
CA LYS A 130 -24.67 5.25 -1.21
C LYS A 130 -24.84 3.77 -0.94
N GLU A 131 -26.06 3.37 -0.60
CA GLU A 131 -26.41 1.97 -0.40
C GLU A 131 -26.43 1.23 -1.74
N LEU A 132 -25.85 0.03 -1.74
CA LEU A 132 -25.94 -0.94 -2.83
C LEU A 132 -26.73 -2.14 -2.33
N ASP A 133 -27.70 -2.59 -3.10
CA ASP A 133 -28.44 -3.81 -2.80
C ASP A 133 -27.64 -5.07 -3.14
N PHE A 134 -28.17 -6.23 -2.76
CA PHE A 134 -27.50 -7.51 -2.97
C PHE A 134 -27.26 -7.85 -4.44
N ASP A 135 -28.20 -7.50 -5.32
CA ASP A 135 -28.11 -7.79 -6.77
C ASP A 135 -27.02 -6.91 -7.38
N GLN A 136 -26.95 -5.64 -7.01
CA GLN A 136 -25.89 -4.71 -7.43
C GLN A 136 -24.50 -5.17 -6.94
N LEU A 137 -24.39 -5.60 -5.68
CA LEU A 137 -23.12 -6.13 -5.13
C LEU A 137 -22.70 -7.41 -5.87
N SER A 138 -23.64 -8.29 -6.18
CA SER A 138 -23.36 -9.53 -6.92
C SER A 138 -22.90 -9.24 -8.36
N GLU A 139 -23.45 -8.20 -8.99
CA GLU A 139 -23.03 -7.76 -10.32
C GLU A 139 -21.60 -7.20 -10.27
N VAL A 140 -21.26 -6.35 -9.29
CA VAL A 140 -19.90 -5.84 -9.11
C VAL A 140 -18.92 -6.97 -8.86
N GLU A 141 -19.25 -7.93 -7.98
CA GLU A 141 -18.43 -9.09 -7.70
C GLU A 141 -18.14 -9.92 -8.97
N TYR A 142 -19.17 -10.18 -9.78
CA TYR A 142 -19.03 -10.92 -11.03
C TYR A 142 -18.05 -10.22 -11.99
N GLU A 143 -18.21 -8.92 -12.22
CA GLU A 143 -17.36 -8.12 -13.09
C GLU A 143 -15.92 -8.01 -12.55
N ALA A 144 -15.77 -7.84 -11.23
CA ALA A 144 -14.46 -7.81 -10.59
C ALA A 144 -13.70 -9.14 -10.81
N ASN A 145 -14.41 -10.28 -10.68
CA ASN A 145 -13.83 -11.57 -10.98
C ASN A 145 -13.47 -11.74 -12.47
N LEU A 146 -14.22 -11.15 -13.39
CA LEU A 146 -13.87 -11.14 -14.81
C LEU A 146 -12.59 -10.34 -15.06
N ALA A 147 -12.46 -9.14 -14.46
CA ALA A 147 -11.25 -8.30 -14.58
C ALA A 147 -10.00 -9.03 -14.05
N VAL A 148 -10.12 -9.69 -12.89
CA VAL A 148 -9.03 -10.50 -12.32
C VAL A 148 -8.65 -11.66 -13.25
N ARG A 149 -9.63 -12.39 -13.78
CA ARG A 149 -9.40 -13.53 -14.71
C ARG A 149 -8.81 -13.08 -16.04
N ALA A 150 -9.17 -11.89 -16.52
CA ALA A 150 -8.59 -11.30 -17.72
C ALA A 150 -7.13 -10.86 -17.51
N ASN A 151 -6.62 -10.92 -16.27
CA ASN A 151 -5.30 -10.45 -15.90
C ASN A 151 -5.07 -9.00 -16.38
N ALA A 152 -6.01 -8.12 -16.06
CA ALA A 152 -5.98 -6.72 -16.47
C ALA A 152 -4.64 -6.07 -16.08
N PRO A 153 -3.95 -5.40 -17.02
CA PRO A 153 -2.66 -4.80 -16.72
C PRO A 153 -2.82 -3.65 -15.73
N VAL A 154 -1.91 -3.62 -14.75
CA VAL A 154 -1.80 -2.55 -13.77
C VAL A 154 -0.56 -1.72 -14.06
N ARG A 155 -0.72 -0.41 -14.20
CA ARG A 155 0.37 0.54 -14.43
C ARG A 155 0.46 1.51 -13.28
N ALA A 156 1.68 1.77 -12.82
CA ALA A 156 1.93 2.78 -11.79
C ALA A 156 2.99 3.76 -12.30
N TYR A 157 2.68 5.05 -12.25
CA TYR A 157 3.56 6.09 -12.80
C TYR A 157 3.34 7.44 -12.11
N PHE A 158 4.29 8.35 -12.32
CA PHE A 158 4.18 9.73 -11.89
C PHE A 158 4.00 10.62 -13.12
N PRO A 159 2.76 11.09 -13.41
CA PRO A 159 2.52 12.00 -14.52
C PRO A 159 3.16 13.35 -14.26
N ASN A 160 3.53 14.06 -15.32
CA ASN A 160 3.90 15.46 -15.20
C ASN A 160 2.65 16.35 -14.95
N ALA A 161 2.83 17.62 -14.62
CA ALA A 161 1.73 18.52 -14.25
C ALA A 161 0.68 18.69 -15.37
N ALA A 162 1.09 18.68 -16.64
CA ALA A 162 0.17 18.82 -17.79
C ALA A 162 -0.64 17.53 -18.01
N GLU A 163 0.01 16.38 -17.89
CA GLU A 163 -0.64 15.07 -17.94
C GLU A 163 -1.63 14.92 -16.80
N LEU A 164 -1.22 15.24 -15.56
CA LEU A 164 -2.09 15.14 -14.38
C LEU A 164 -3.35 16.00 -14.51
N ALA A 165 -3.22 17.22 -15.04
CA ALA A 165 -4.36 18.13 -15.25
C ALA A 165 -5.39 17.60 -16.29
N SER A 166 -4.98 16.69 -17.18
CA SER A 166 -5.83 16.08 -18.19
C SER A 166 -6.41 14.71 -17.79
N LEU A 167 -5.90 14.11 -16.70
CA LEU A 167 -6.36 12.81 -16.22
C LEU A 167 -7.64 12.96 -15.39
N ALA A 168 -8.63 12.12 -15.70
CA ALA A 168 -9.74 11.87 -14.80
C ALA A 168 -9.32 10.76 -13.83
N TYR A 169 -8.97 11.11 -12.60
CA TYR A 169 -8.60 10.14 -11.57
C TYR A 169 -9.40 10.36 -10.28
N ARG A 170 -9.56 9.30 -9.53
CA ARG A 170 -10.24 9.34 -8.23
C ARG A 170 -9.24 9.59 -7.11
N SER A 171 -9.52 10.48 -6.20
CA SER A 171 -8.74 10.70 -5.00
C SER A 171 -9.63 11.06 -3.82
N LYS A 172 -9.38 10.44 -2.67
CA LYS A 172 -10.08 10.73 -1.41
C LYS A 172 -9.58 12.00 -0.72
N LYS A 173 -8.45 12.56 -1.16
CA LYS A 173 -7.79 13.73 -0.56
C LYS A 173 -7.26 14.64 -1.65
N GLU A 174 -7.20 15.93 -1.34
CA GLU A 174 -6.36 16.85 -2.12
C GLU A 174 -4.90 16.40 -1.99
N LEU A 175 -4.22 16.29 -3.13
CA LEU A 175 -2.86 15.78 -3.22
C LEU A 175 -1.92 16.95 -3.53
N ASP A 176 -0.97 17.19 -2.64
CA ASP A 176 0.12 18.15 -2.86
C ASP A 176 1.39 17.43 -3.33
N GLY A 177 2.10 18.02 -4.31
CA GLY A 177 3.38 17.53 -4.79
C GLY A 177 3.26 16.46 -5.90
N ALA A 178 4.18 15.51 -5.90
CA ALA A 178 4.23 14.44 -6.92
C ALA A 178 3.13 13.41 -6.69
N VAL A 179 2.15 13.36 -7.56
CA VAL A 179 1.03 12.42 -7.50
C VAL A 179 1.40 11.13 -8.24
N ARG A 180 1.31 9.99 -7.55
CA ARG A 180 1.46 8.68 -8.16
C ARG A 180 0.11 8.15 -8.60
N ILE A 181 -0.04 7.91 -9.90
CA ILE A 181 -1.23 7.29 -10.46
C ILE A 181 -1.03 5.78 -10.54
N VAL A 182 -2.07 5.04 -10.20
CA VAL A 182 -2.19 3.60 -10.44
C VAL A 182 -3.41 3.39 -11.31
N GLU A 183 -3.22 2.81 -12.47
CA GLU A 183 -4.24 2.56 -13.48
C GLU A 183 -4.47 1.05 -13.59
N ILE A 184 -5.70 0.60 -13.51
CA ILE A 184 -6.10 -0.77 -13.79
C ILE A 184 -6.92 -0.75 -15.08
N ALA A 185 -6.37 -1.29 -16.16
CA ALA A 185 -6.95 -1.17 -17.49
C ALA A 185 -8.42 -1.63 -17.56
N GLY A 186 -9.30 -0.71 -17.95
CA GLY A 186 -10.74 -0.94 -18.09
C GLY A 186 -11.53 -0.96 -16.79
N VAL A 187 -10.91 -0.67 -15.67
CA VAL A 187 -11.53 -0.74 -14.34
C VAL A 187 -11.35 0.54 -13.54
N ASP A 188 -10.13 1.00 -13.36
CA ASP A 188 -9.80 2.15 -12.49
C ASP A 188 -8.54 2.88 -12.97
#